data_3a3f6eb44ffef4d7e5eefbfe79371dab
#
_entry.id   3a3f6eb44ffef4d7e5eefbfe79371dab
#
_cell.length_a   1.000
_cell.length_b   1.000
_cell.length_c   1.000
_cell.angle_alpha   90.00
_cell.angle_beta   90.00
_cell.angle_gamma   90.00
#
_symmetry.space_group_name_H-M   'P 1'
#
loop_
_entity.id
_entity.type
_entity.pdbx_description
1 polymer ?
#
loop_
_entity_poly.entity_id
_entity_poly.type
_entity_poly.pdbx_seq_one_letter_code
_entity_poly.pdbx_strand_id
1 'polypeptide(L)' 'AIIDSMGWAHYRLGNHEEALKYLREAFNKLNDAEIAAHLGEVLWVSGDEDAAQRIWQDALRQTPEHKTLLDVIERFTE' A
#
# COMPACT_ATOMS: atom_id res chain seq x y z
N ALA A 1 -8.29 -10.12 -1.94
CA ALA A 1 -8.30 -10.29 -3.38
C ALA A 1 -7.05 -11.02 -3.86
N ILE A 2 -7.19 -11.78 -4.95
CA ILE A 2 -6.08 -12.58 -5.46
C ILE A 2 -4.91 -11.71 -5.90
N ILE A 3 -5.19 -10.60 -6.59
CA ILE A 3 -4.14 -9.70 -7.07
C ILE A 3 -3.36 -9.09 -5.91
N ASP A 4 -4.05 -8.66 -4.87
CA ASP A 4 -3.41 -8.10 -3.69
C ASP A 4 -2.52 -9.15 -3.00
N SER A 5 -3.02 -10.38 -2.86
CA SER A 5 -2.26 -11.46 -2.23
C SER A 5 -0.99 -11.77 -3.00
N MET A 6 -1.04 -11.78 -4.34
CA MET A 6 0.14 -12.00 -5.16
C MET A 6 1.15 -10.86 -5.01
N GLY A 7 0.68 -9.63 -4.99
CA GLY A 7 1.54 -8.47 -4.79
C GLY A 7 2.25 -8.52 -3.45
N TRP A 8 1.53 -8.89 -2.41
CA TRP A 8 2.09 -9.01 -1.07
C TRP A 8 3.14 -10.13 -0.98
N ALA A 9 2.86 -11.26 -1.65
CA ALA A 9 3.82 -12.36 -1.71
C ALA A 9 5.13 -11.94 -2.38
N HIS A 10 5.05 -11.21 -3.48
CA HIS A 10 6.24 -10.70 -4.17
C HIS A 10 7.03 -9.75 -3.28
N TYR A 11 6.36 -8.88 -2.55
CA TYR A 11 7.00 -7.98 -1.61
C TYR A 11 7.79 -8.76 -0.55
N ARG A 12 7.19 -9.79 0.03
CA ARG A 12 7.82 -10.60 1.08
C ARG A 12 9.03 -11.37 0.57
N LEU A 13 9.08 -11.66 -0.73
CA LEU A 13 10.22 -12.28 -1.37
C LEU A 13 11.28 -11.28 -1.82
N GLY A 14 11.07 -9.99 -1.52
CA GLY A 14 12.00 -8.93 -1.90
C GLY A 14 11.84 -8.44 -3.33
N ASN A 15 10.79 -8.84 -4.01
CA ASN A 15 10.55 -8.46 -5.41
C ASN A 15 9.62 -7.25 -5.45
N HIS A 16 10.18 -6.07 -5.13
CA HIS A 16 9.39 -4.84 -4.95
C HIS A 16 8.72 -4.37 -6.24
N GLU A 17 9.35 -4.50 -7.38
CA GLU A 17 8.77 -4.06 -8.66
C GLU A 17 7.50 -4.85 -8.98
N GLU A 18 7.56 -6.17 -8.83
CA GLU A 18 6.39 -7.00 -9.07
C GLU A 18 5.29 -6.75 -8.04
N ALA A 19 5.67 -6.55 -6.78
CA ALA A 19 4.70 -6.21 -5.74
C ALA A 19 3.98 -4.90 -6.07
N LEU A 20 4.71 -3.88 -6.50
CA LEU A 20 4.11 -2.61 -6.90
C LEU A 20 3.13 -2.78 -8.05
N LYS A 21 3.51 -3.57 -9.05
CA LYS A 21 2.67 -3.81 -10.21
C LYS A 21 1.33 -4.42 -9.81
N TYR A 22 1.37 -5.48 -9.01
CA TYR A 22 0.15 -6.17 -8.58
C TYR A 22 -0.71 -5.30 -7.64
N LEU A 23 -0.06 -4.58 -6.73
CA LEU A 23 -0.80 -3.75 -5.77
C LEU A 23 -1.43 -2.53 -6.45
N ARG A 24 -0.75 -1.91 -7.39
CA ARG A 24 -1.33 -0.79 -8.15
C ARG A 24 -2.54 -1.26 -8.97
N GLU A 25 -2.43 -2.42 -9.59
CA GLU A 25 -3.53 -2.99 -10.33
C GLU A 25 -4.72 -3.29 -9.42
N ALA A 26 -4.46 -3.89 -8.27
CA ALA A 26 -5.50 -4.20 -7.29
C ALA A 26 -6.16 -2.92 -6.77
N PHE A 27 -5.38 -1.91 -6.47
CA PHE A 27 -5.91 -0.64 -5.97
C PHE A 27 -6.77 0.07 -7.01
N ASN A 28 -6.35 0.05 -8.28
CA ASN A 28 -7.13 0.65 -9.36
C ASN A 28 -8.50 -0.01 -9.52
N LYS A 29 -8.58 -1.32 -9.28
CA LYS A 29 -9.84 -2.06 -9.42
C LYS A 29 -10.73 -1.93 -8.19
N LEU A 30 -10.16 -2.01 -7.00
CA LEU A 30 -10.93 -2.13 -5.76
C LEU A 30 -10.94 -0.86 -4.91
N ASN A 31 -9.94 0.00 -5.07
CA ASN A 31 -9.81 1.24 -4.30
C ASN A 31 -10.01 1.00 -2.79
N ASP A 32 -9.40 -0.05 -2.27
CA ASP A 32 -9.57 -0.51 -0.89
C ASP A 32 -8.47 0.08 -0.02
N ALA A 33 -8.83 0.58 1.17
CA ALA A 33 -7.86 1.19 2.09
C ALA A 33 -6.77 0.22 2.54
N GLU A 34 -7.10 -1.06 2.68
CA GLU A 34 -6.11 -2.06 3.06
C GLU A 34 -5.09 -2.28 1.95
N ILE A 35 -5.55 -2.29 0.69
CA ILE A 35 -4.65 -2.37 -0.45
C ILE A 35 -3.78 -1.12 -0.51
N ALA A 36 -4.36 0.05 -0.24
CA ALA A 36 -3.60 1.30 -0.19
C ALA A 36 -2.52 1.26 0.89
N ALA A 37 -2.81 0.68 2.04
CA ALA A 37 -1.82 0.52 3.11
C ALA A 37 -0.63 -0.31 2.63
N HIS A 38 -0.90 -1.46 2.00
CA HIS A 38 0.16 -2.33 1.49
C HIS A 38 0.94 -1.67 0.36
N LEU A 39 0.24 -1.01 -0.57
CA LEU A 39 0.89 -0.33 -1.68
C LEU A 39 1.82 0.78 -1.18
N GLY A 40 1.35 1.57 -0.23
CA GLY A 40 2.17 2.62 0.38
C GLY A 40 3.39 2.05 1.10
N GLU A 41 3.22 0.93 1.79
CA GLU A 41 4.35 0.29 2.48
C GLU A 41 5.44 -0.12 1.48
N VAL A 42 5.05 -0.75 0.37
CA VAL A 42 6.01 -1.18 -0.65
C VAL A 42 6.68 0.03 -1.29
N LEU A 43 5.92 1.07 -1.58
CA LEU A 43 6.48 2.31 -2.14
C LEU A 43 7.52 2.92 -1.19
N TRP A 44 7.19 2.98 0.09
CA TRP A 44 8.11 3.53 1.09
C TRP A 44 9.42 2.76 1.14
N VAL A 45 9.33 1.43 1.23
CA VAL A 45 10.51 0.56 1.32
C VAL A 45 11.33 0.63 0.03
N SER A 46 10.67 0.86 -1.11
CA SER A 46 11.35 1.00 -2.40
C SER A 46 12.01 2.35 -2.60
N GLY A 47 11.83 3.28 -1.66
CA GLY A 47 12.45 4.60 -1.71
C GLY A 47 11.53 5.72 -2.21
N ASP A 48 10.29 5.43 -2.57
CA ASP A 48 9.34 6.44 -3.06
C ASP A 48 8.40 6.87 -1.95
N GLU A 49 8.95 7.56 -0.96
CA GLU A 49 8.21 7.97 0.23
C GLU A 49 7.10 8.96 -0.08
N ASP A 50 7.32 9.84 -1.04
CA ASP A 50 6.33 10.84 -1.42
C ASP A 50 5.07 10.18 -2.00
N ALA A 51 5.25 9.21 -2.88
CA ALA A 51 4.13 8.48 -3.46
C ALA A 51 3.39 7.68 -2.38
N ALA A 52 4.12 7.07 -1.45
CA ALA A 52 3.54 6.34 -0.35
C ALA A 52 2.62 7.23 0.48
N GLN A 53 3.11 8.41 0.86
CA GLN A 53 2.34 9.34 1.66
C GLN A 53 1.08 9.82 0.93
N ARG A 54 1.19 10.09 -0.37
CA ARG A 54 0.02 10.51 -1.17
C ARG A 54 -1.07 9.45 -1.17
N ILE A 55 -0.68 8.20 -1.38
CA ILE A 55 -1.64 7.10 -1.40
C ILE A 55 -2.31 6.93 -0.04
N TRP A 56 -1.53 6.98 1.03
CA TRP A 56 -2.07 6.88 2.38
C TRP A 56 -3.03 8.03 2.70
N GLN A 57 -2.67 9.26 2.34
CA GLN A 57 -3.51 10.42 2.61
C GLN A 57 -4.81 10.38 1.82
N ASP A 58 -4.75 9.95 0.56
CA ASP A 58 -5.96 9.81 -0.26
C ASP A 58 -6.88 8.75 0.35
N ALA A 59 -6.33 7.65 0.80
CA ALA A 59 -7.12 6.59 1.43
C ALA A 59 -7.73 7.07 2.75
N LEU A 60 -6.99 7.84 3.54
CA LEU A 60 -7.48 8.39 4.80
C LEU A 60 -8.65 9.36 4.59
N ARG A 61 -8.67 10.09 3.49
CA ARG A 61 -9.79 10.97 3.20
C ARG A 61 -11.10 10.20 3.03
N GLN A 62 -11.01 8.98 2.50
CA GLN A 62 -12.18 8.13 2.29
C GLN A 62 -12.51 7.30 3.52
N THR A 63 -11.49 6.84 4.25
CA THR A 63 -11.65 5.97 5.42
C THR A 63 -10.73 6.46 6.54
N PRO A 64 -11.06 7.59 7.21
CA PRO A 64 -10.15 8.21 8.17
C PRO A 64 -9.90 7.38 9.43
N GLU A 65 -10.72 6.40 9.71
CA GLU A 65 -10.58 5.56 10.88
C GLU A 65 -10.14 4.13 10.58
N HIS A 66 -9.63 3.89 9.36
CA HIS A 66 -9.19 2.55 8.97
C HIS A 66 -7.95 2.15 9.76
N LYS A 67 -8.09 1.14 10.59
CA LYS A 67 -7.05 0.78 11.56
C LYS A 67 -5.75 0.33 10.90
N THR A 68 -5.83 -0.55 9.91
CA THR A 68 -4.64 -1.05 9.21
C THR A 68 -3.87 0.11 8.57
N LEU A 69 -4.58 1.03 7.93
CA LEU A 69 -3.98 2.18 7.28
C LEU A 69 -3.28 3.09 8.29
N LEU A 70 -3.95 3.37 9.40
CA LEU A 70 -3.36 4.20 10.45
C LEU A 70 -2.13 3.55 11.07
N ASP A 71 -2.18 2.24 11.31
CA ASP A 71 -1.04 1.50 11.86
C ASP A 71 0.17 1.54 10.94
N VAL A 72 -0.05 1.35 9.64
CA VAL A 72 1.03 1.39 8.65
C VAL A 72 1.65 2.78 8.59
N ILE A 73 0.83 3.81 8.52
CA ILE A 73 1.33 5.20 8.47
C ILE A 73 2.17 5.50 9.71
N GLU A 74 1.65 5.16 10.89
CA GLU A 74 2.37 5.41 12.13
C GLU A 74 3.72 4.68 12.15
N ARG A 75 3.74 3.44 11.70
CA ARG A 75 4.95 2.62 11.70
C ARG A 75 6.05 3.22 10.82
N PHE A 76 5.70 3.79 9.68
CA PHE A 76 6.69 4.27 8.72
C PHE A 76 6.99 5.76 8.81
N THR A 77 6.10 6.56 9.40
CA THR A 77 6.29 8.01 9.46
C THR A 77 6.68 8.56 10.83
N GLU A 78 6.88 7.71 11.78
CA GLU A 78 7.33 8.12 13.10
C GLU A 78 8.77 8.63 13.12
#